data_3bf58d4328667fe4874d56a03f2bc7e7
#
_entry.id   3bf58d4328667fe4874d56a03f2bc7e7
#
_cell.length_a   1.000
_cell.length_b   1.000
_cell.length_c   1.000
_cell.angle_alpha   90.00
_cell.angle_beta   90.00
_cell.angle_gamma   90.00
#
_symmetry.space_group_name_H-M   'P 1'
#
loop_
_entity.id
_entity.type
_entity.pdbx_description
1 polymer ?
#
loop_
_entity_poly.entity_id
_entity_poly.type
_entity_poly.pdbx_seq_one_letter_code
_entity_poly.pdbx_strand_id
1 'polypeptide(L)'
;VAASQIVDWDGQRAHLSHKHVGRAAGLGWFGRNNLLVNPELGSRFRLVTVLTDLPLGPDVPLERDCGRCRACIAACPAAAIKDRREDFDHKACYETLREFRRKGYTSQFICGICVRDCRGPKP
;
A
#
# COMPACT_ATOMS: atom_id res chain seq x y z
N VAL A 1 -6.73 -0.59 -16.08
CA VAL A 1 -5.25 -0.52 -16.02
C VAL A 1 -4.73 -1.64 -15.14
N ALA A 2 -3.81 -2.44 -15.68
CA ALA A 2 -3.27 -3.59 -14.96
C ALA A 2 -2.35 -3.16 -13.80
N ALA A 3 -2.59 -3.73 -12.61
CA ALA A 3 -1.86 -3.39 -11.40
C ALA A 3 -0.42 -3.93 -11.36
N SER A 4 -0.11 -4.93 -12.18
CA SER A 4 1.13 -5.72 -12.12
C SER A 4 2.13 -5.43 -13.24
N GLN A 5 1.89 -4.42 -14.06
CA GLN A 5 2.82 -4.03 -15.11
C GLN A 5 3.99 -3.22 -14.53
N ILE A 6 4.98 -3.93 -14.02
CA ILE A 6 6.24 -3.33 -13.60
C ILE A 6 7.14 -3.24 -14.84
N VAL A 7 7.59 -2.03 -15.18
CA VAL A 7 8.47 -1.75 -16.32
C VAL A 7 9.93 -1.67 -15.92
N ASP A 8 10.19 -1.40 -14.65
CA ASP A 8 11.53 -1.32 -14.05
C ASP A 8 11.51 -2.07 -12.73
N TRP A 9 12.08 -3.27 -12.70
CA TRP A 9 12.13 -4.12 -11.51
C TRP A 9 13.14 -3.63 -10.46
N ASP A 10 14.24 -3.04 -10.88
CA ASP A 10 15.27 -2.53 -9.97
C ASP A 10 14.78 -1.26 -9.27
N GLY A 11 14.15 -0.35 -10.02
CA GLY A 11 13.52 0.84 -9.47
C GLY A 11 12.10 0.62 -8.93
N GLN A 12 11.53 -0.59 -9.10
CA GLN A 12 10.15 -0.95 -8.72
C GLN A 12 9.11 0.04 -9.26
N ARG A 13 9.25 0.41 -10.53
CA ARG A 13 8.41 1.41 -11.21
C ARG A 13 7.44 0.77 -12.18
N ALA A 14 6.25 1.37 -12.27
CA ALA A 14 5.21 1.03 -13.24
C ALA A 14 4.66 2.31 -13.90
N HIS A 15 3.89 2.16 -14.98
CA HIS A 15 3.30 3.30 -15.68
C HIS A 15 2.32 4.09 -14.81
N LEU A 16 1.60 3.41 -13.93
CA LEU A 16 0.59 4.03 -13.08
C LEU A 16 0.64 3.43 -11.68
N SER A 17 0.66 4.30 -10.67
CA SER A 17 0.51 3.90 -9.29
C SER A 17 -0.95 4.05 -8.83
N HIS A 18 -1.67 2.93 -8.71
CA HIS A 18 -3.04 2.95 -8.19
C HIS A 18 -3.16 3.60 -6.82
N LYS A 19 -2.12 3.53 -5.99
CA LYS A 19 -2.08 4.19 -4.68
C LYS A 19 -2.11 5.71 -4.81
N HIS A 20 -1.36 6.28 -5.77
CA HIS A 20 -1.36 7.72 -6.01
C HIS A 20 -2.70 8.19 -6.58
N VAL A 21 -3.25 7.43 -7.51
CA VAL A 21 -4.60 7.70 -8.04
C VAL A 21 -5.64 7.65 -6.93
N GLY A 22 -5.63 6.61 -6.10
CA GLY A 22 -6.56 6.46 -4.99
C GLY A 22 -6.43 7.58 -3.94
N ARG A 23 -5.21 8.06 -3.66
CA ARG A 23 -5.02 9.22 -2.79
C ARG A 23 -5.61 10.48 -3.41
N ALA A 24 -5.34 10.72 -4.68
CA ALA A 24 -5.88 11.88 -5.41
C ALA A 24 -7.43 11.85 -5.47
N ALA A 25 -8.00 10.65 -5.56
CA ALA A 25 -9.45 10.41 -5.53
C ALA A 25 -10.06 10.41 -4.12
N GLY A 26 -9.36 10.87 -3.09
CA GLY A 26 -9.92 10.98 -1.73
C GLY A 26 -10.22 9.65 -1.03
N LEU A 27 -9.73 8.50 -1.54
CA LEU A 27 -10.00 7.18 -0.95
C LEU A 27 -9.24 6.96 0.36
N GLY A 28 -8.22 7.74 0.64
CA GLY A 28 -7.39 7.59 1.83
C GLY A 28 -6.07 8.34 1.74
N TRP A 29 -5.15 8.00 2.62
CA TRP A 29 -3.79 8.56 2.70
C TRP A 29 -2.74 7.47 2.62
N PHE A 30 -1.48 7.84 2.40
CA PHE A 30 -0.38 6.88 2.47
C PHE A 30 -0.06 6.51 3.92
N GLY A 31 -0.19 5.23 4.24
CA GLY A 31 0.18 4.70 5.55
C GLY A 31 1.68 4.44 5.69
N ARG A 32 2.11 4.17 6.94
CA ARG A 32 3.50 3.75 7.26
C ARG A 32 3.91 2.48 6.51
N ASN A 33 2.97 1.60 6.25
CA ASN A 33 3.18 0.37 5.46
C ASN A 33 3.31 0.61 3.94
N ASN A 34 3.43 1.87 3.53
CA ASN A 34 3.52 2.30 2.14
C ASN A 34 2.33 1.89 1.26
N LEU A 35 1.20 1.60 1.87
CA LEU A 35 -0.07 1.32 1.20
C LEU A 35 -1.05 2.49 1.37
N LEU A 36 -2.12 2.50 0.57
CA LEU A 36 -3.22 3.42 0.80
C LEU A 36 -4.04 2.92 2.01
N VAL A 37 -4.36 3.83 2.92
CA VAL A 37 -5.15 3.57 4.13
C VAL A 37 -6.45 4.35 4.04
N ASN A 38 -7.55 3.64 4.08
CA ASN A 38 -8.90 4.21 4.13
C ASN A 38 -9.35 4.40 5.58
N PRO A 39 -10.14 5.43 5.92
CA PRO A 39 -10.60 5.67 7.29
C PRO A 39 -11.33 4.50 7.95
N GLU A 40 -12.11 3.76 7.18
CA GLU A 40 -12.97 2.68 7.68
C GLU A 40 -12.32 1.30 7.52
N LEU A 41 -11.66 1.07 6.38
CA LEU A 41 -11.15 -0.23 6.00
C LEU A 41 -9.68 -0.45 6.38
N GLY A 42 -8.96 0.60 6.79
CA GLY A 42 -7.51 0.53 6.89
C GLY A 42 -6.88 0.32 5.52
N SER A 43 -5.89 -0.55 5.40
CA SER A 43 -5.32 -0.94 4.10
C SER A 43 -5.91 -2.26 3.55
N ARG A 44 -7.03 -2.74 4.11
CA ARG A 44 -7.66 -4.03 3.79
C ARG A 44 -8.64 -3.94 2.63
N PHE A 45 -8.22 -3.38 1.52
CA PHE A 45 -9.00 -3.28 0.29
C PHE A 45 -8.10 -3.40 -0.93
N ARG A 46 -8.68 -3.57 -2.09
CA ARG A 46 -7.98 -3.61 -3.37
C ARG A 46 -8.33 -2.37 -4.18
N LEU A 47 -7.37 -1.91 -4.97
CA LEU A 47 -7.51 -0.77 -5.87
C LEU A 47 -7.63 -1.24 -7.31
N VAL A 48 -8.47 -0.56 -8.07
CA VAL A 48 -8.52 -0.62 -9.52
C VAL A 48 -8.61 0.80 -10.05
N THR A 49 -7.99 1.07 -11.18
CA THR A 49 -8.12 2.34 -11.89
C THR A 49 -8.78 2.09 -13.23
N VAL A 50 -9.89 2.77 -13.46
CA VAL A 50 -10.62 2.75 -14.72
C VAL A 50 -10.47 4.12 -15.37
N LEU A 51 -10.02 4.14 -16.62
CA LEU A 51 -9.97 5.36 -17.43
C LEU A 51 -11.29 5.55 -18.14
N THR A 52 -11.79 6.78 -18.15
CA THR A 52 -13.07 7.12 -18.77
C THR A 52 -13.00 8.53 -19.35
N ASP A 53 -13.79 8.80 -20.36
CA ASP A 53 -14.03 10.13 -20.94
C ASP A 53 -15.28 10.81 -20.37
N LEU A 54 -15.96 10.16 -19.41
CA LEU A 54 -17.11 10.76 -18.72
C LEU A 54 -16.67 11.99 -17.91
N PRO A 55 -17.42 13.09 -17.97
CA PRO A 55 -17.13 14.32 -17.23
C PRO A 55 -17.52 14.17 -15.75
N LEU A 56 -16.78 13.35 -15.02
CA LEU A 56 -16.99 13.12 -13.58
C LEU A 56 -16.37 14.25 -12.77
N GLY A 57 -17.06 14.72 -11.73
CA GLY A 57 -16.52 15.66 -10.76
C GLY A 57 -15.39 15.00 -9.96
N PRO A 58 -14.22 15.68 -9.76
CA PRO A 58 -13.14 15.13 -8.96
C PRO A 58 -13.46 15.19 -7.47
N ASP A 59 -13.01 14.17 -6.74
CA ASP A 59 -12.98 14.20 -5.28
C ASP A 59 -11.73 14.94 -4.76
N VAL A 60 -11.73 15.25 -3.47
CA VAL A 60 -10.64 15.99 -2.82
C VAL A 60 -9.80 14.99 -1.99
N PRO A 61 -8.46 15.05 -2.07
CA PRO A 61 -7.59 14.24 -1.24
C PRO A 61 -7.86 14.43 0.25
N LEU A 62 -7.78 13.34 1.02
CA LEU A 62 -7.91 13.40 2.47
C LEU A 62 -6.60 13.86 3.11
N GLU A 63 -6.64 14.96 3.87
CA GLU A 63 -5.53 15.44 4.69
C GLU A 63 -5.54 14.72 6.05
N ARG A 64 -5.10 13.46 6.05
CA ARG A 64 -5.04 12.59 7.23
C ARG A 64 -3.77 11.75 7.21
N ASP A 65 -3.42 11.20 8.38
CA ASP A 65 -2.31 10.28 8.56
C ASP A 65 -2.65 9.12 9.52
N CYS A 66 -1.67 8.29 9.84
CA CYS A 66 -1.83 7.16 10.75
C CYS A 66 -1.79 7.55 12.23
N GLY A 67 -1.60 8.81 12.59
CA GLY A 67 -1.54 9.28 13.98
C GLY A 67 -0.55 8.45 14.83
N ARG A 68 -1.03 7.96 15.97
CA ARG A 68 -0.21 7.12 16.88
C ARG A 68 -0.21 5.61 16.53
N CYS A 69 -0.99 5.20 15.53
CA CYS A 69 -1.10 3.78 15.19
C CYS A 69 0.23 3.21 14.66
N ARG A 70 0.72 2.13 15.26
CA ARG A 70 1.95 1.43 14.88
C ARG A 70 1.75 -0.08 14.67
N ALA A 71 0.51 -0.53 14.51
CA ALA A 71 0.18 -1.96 14.38
C ALA A 71 0.95 -2.65 13.24
N CYS A 72 1.05 -1.99 12.09
CA CYS A 72 1.78 -2.55 10.95
C CYS A 72 3.30 -2.62 11.16
N ILE A 73 3.89 -1.73 11.99
CA ILE A 73 5.31 -1.78 12.35
C ILE A 73 5.58 -3.03 13.17
N ALA A 74 4.81 -3.23 14.24
CA ALA A 74 4.95 -4.38 15.13
C ALA A 74 4.74 -5.73 14.42
N ALA A 75 3.86 -5.74 13.42
CA ALA A 75 3.51 -6.96 12.69
C ALA A 75 4.48 -7.31 11.55
N CYS A 76 5.31 -6.37 11.09
CA CYS A 76 6.12 -6.56 9.87
C CYS A 76 7.27 -7.56 10.08
N PRO A 77 7.25 -8.75 9.44
CA PRO A 77 8.30 -9.75 9.60
C PRO A 77 9.65 -9.33 9.01
N ALA A 78 9.62 -8.39 8.05
CA ALA A 78 10.82 -7.83 7.43
C ALA A 78 11.41 -6.64 8.21
N ALA A 79 10.75 -6.17 9.28
CA ALA A 79 11.05 -4.90 9.94
C ALA A 79 11.20 -3.71 8.96
N ALA A 80 10.52 -3.80 7.81
CA ALA A 80 10.61 -2.84 6.72
C ALA A 80 9.82 -1.54 6.98
N ILE A 81 8.84 -1.58 7.87
CA ILE A 81 7.96 -0.46 8.17
C ILE A 81 8.53 0.35 9.33
N LYS A 82 8.65 1.66 9.14
CA LYS A 82 9.22 2.58 10.12
C LYS A 82 8.17 3.59 10.58
N ASP A 83 8.52 4.45 11.53
CA ASP A 83 7.64 5.50 12.03
C ASP A 83 7.23 6.49 10.94
N ARG A 84 8.15 6.81 10.06
CA ARG A 84 7.91 7.66 8.89
C ARG A 84 7.78 6.79 7.65
N ARG A 85 6.84 7.12 6.76
CA ARG A 85 6.62 6.43 5.50
C ARG A 85 7.86 6.48 4.59
N GLU A 86 8.56 7.61 4.60
CA GLU A 86 9.74 7.87 3.78
C GLU A 86 10.90 6.91 4.10
N ASP A 87 10.93 6.40 5.34
CA ASP A 87 11.93 5.45 5.82
C ASP A 87 11.55 3.99 5.57
N PHE A 88 10.49 3.73 4.80
CA PHE A 88 10.06 2.38 4.45
C PHE A 88 11.15 1.66 3.66
N ASP A 89 11.59 0.50 4.15
CA ASP A 89 12.61 -0.31 3.50
C ASP A 89 12.00 -1.22 2.43
N HIS A 90 11.94 -0.70 1.20
CA HIS A 90 11.42 -1.43 0.05
C HIS A 90 12.17 -2.73 -0.22
N LYS A 91 13.50 -2.72 -0.04
CA LYS A 91 14.36 -3.87 -0.31
C LYS A 91 14.08 -4.99 0.68
N ALA A 92 14.09 -4.70 1.98
CA ALA A 92 13.79 -5.69 3.02
C ALA A 92 12.39 -6.29 2.84
N CYS A 93 11.39 -5.47 2.52
CA CYS A 93 10.04 -5.95 2.20
C CYS A 93 10.07 -6.92 1.00
N TYR A 94 10.68 -6.52 -0.10
CA TYR A 94 10.73 -7.32 -1.32
C TYR A 94 11.47 -8.65 -1.14
N GLU A 95 12.59 -8.65 -0.42
CA GLU A 95 13.36 -9.87 -0.10
C GLU A 95 12.52 -10.85 0.72
N THR A 96 11.76 -10.38 1.69
CA THR A 96 10.82 -11.21 2.44
C THR A 96 9.71 -11.79 1.55
N LEU A 97 9.18 -11.02 0.61
CA LEU A 97 8.19 -11.53 -0.36
C LEU A 97 8.79 -12.63 -1.25
N ARG A 98 10.04 -12.46 -1.70
CA ARG A 98 10.76 -13.49 -2.47
C ARG A 98 10.95 -14.77 -1.66
N GLU A 99 11.35 -14.63 -0.39
CA GLU A 99 11.53 -15.76 0.50
C GLU A 99 10.23 -16.52 0.74
N PHE A 100 9.12 -15.82 1.00
CA PHE A 100 7.81 -16.42 1.21
C PHE A 100 7.32 -17.19 -0.02
N ARG A 101 7.55 -16.63 -1.21
CA ARG A 101 7.25 -17.32 -2.46
C ARG A 101 8.13 -18.56 -2.64
N ARG A 102 9.44 -18.45 -2.38
CA ARG A 102 10.39 -19.57 -2.48
C ARG A 102 10.04 -20.72 -1.53
N LYS A 103 9.55 -20.39 -0.33
CA LYS A 103 9.08 -21.38 0.68
C LYS A 103 7.68 -21.93 0.40
N GLY A 104 7.00 -21.44 -0.64
CA GLY A 104 5.65 -21.89 -0.99
C GLY A 104 4.54 -21.37 -0.07
N TYR A 105 4.82 -20.37 0.78
CA TYR A 105 3.79 -19.76 1.63
C TYR A 105 2.79 -18.93 0.83
N THR A 106 3.24 -18.37 -0.29
CA THR A 106 2.42 -17.57 -1.19
C THR A 106 2.79 -17.91 -2.64
N SER A 107 1.80 -17.85 -3.55
CA SER A 107 2.02 -18.03 -5.00
C SER A 107 2.46 -16.72 -5.69
N GLN A 108 2.28 -15.58 -5.02
CA GLN A 108 2.57 -14.25 -5.53
C GLN A 108 3.54 -13.51 -4.60
N PHE A 109 4.08 -12.37 -5.05
CA PHE A 109 4.91 -11.48 -4.24
C PHE A 109 4.06 -10.64 -3.26
N ILE A 110 3.41 -11.32 -2.32
CA ILE A 110 2.59 -10.73 -1.28
C ILE A 110 2.82 -11.46 0.05
N CYS A 111 2.68 -10.75 1.19
CA CYS A 111 2.57 -11.40 2.49
C CYS A 111 1.28 -11.03 3.24
N GLY A 112 0.78 -9.81 3.05
CA GLY A 112 -0.50 -9.35 3.62
C GLY A 112 -0.52 -9.14 5.13
N ILE A 113 0.58 -9.39 5.86
CA ILE A 113 0.60 -9.32 7.34
C ILE A 113 0.32 -7.90 7.83
N CYS A 114 1.00 -6.90 7.26
CA CYS A 114 0.73 -5.50 7.61
C CYS A 114 -0.67 -5.03 7.19
N VAL A 115 -1.25 -5.63 6.14
CA VAL A 115 -2.63 -5.37 5.70
C VAL A 115 -3.63 -5.93 6.70
N ARG A 116 -3.43 -7.18 7.15
CA ARG A 116 -4.30 -7.81 8.16
C ARG A 116 -4.46 -6.96 9.41
N ASP A 117 -3.36 -6.37 9.88
CA ASP A 117 -3.32 -5.62 11.14
C ASP A 117 -3.63 -4.13 10.97
N CYS A 118 -3.73 -3.64 9.73
CA CYS A 118 -4.13 -2.27 9.44
C CYS A 118 -5.65 -2.13 9.39
N ARG A 119 -6.23 -1.62 10.47
CA ARG A 119 -7.68 -1.36 10.59
C ARG A 119 -8.04 0.12 10.42
N GLY A 120 -7.08 0.95 10.00
CA GLY A 120 -7.19 2.41 10.08
C GLY A 120 -6.97 2.91 11.51
N PRO A 121 -6.67 4.19 11.70
CA PRO A 121 -6.60 4.79 13.02
C PRO A 121 -8.01 4.78 13.64
N LYS A 122 -8.11 4.24 14.83
CA LYS A 122 -9.33 4.41 15.62
C LYS A 122 -9.43 5.88 16.07
N PRO A 123 -10.64 6.42 16.16
CA PRO A 123 -10.86 7.77 16.68
C PRO A 123 -10.33 7.92 18.09
#